data_099c4e8c696d919c427bffc3cbeb2f57
#
_entry.id   099c4e8c696d919c427bffc3cbeb2f57
#
_cell.length_a   1.000
_cell.length_b   1.000
_cell.length_c   1.000
_cell.angle_alpha   90.00
_cell.angle_beta   90.00
_cell.angle_gamma   90.00
#
_symmetry.space_group_name_H-M   'P 1'
#
loop_
_entity.id
_entity.type
_entity.pdbx_description
1 polymer ?
#
loop_
_entity_poly.entity_id
_entity_poly.type
_entity_poly.pdbx_seq_one_letter_code
_entity_poly.pdbx_strand_id
1 'polypeptide(L)'
;MTPDESMHFFARARKCWNSPKRIPLCDHRALRRYRLGFAKPFPLPIGHLLRSGYLLCGKTLADLAKVTGTDTAVLQRTAESVNADASRGEDKQFGKGSTAYNRFLGDANHKRNPCVAPIERGPFYAVKIVLGDLGTFAGIRADEYARVLDRSGQPIAGLYAVGNDAASVMGGNYPGGGITPGPAMTFGYIAARHATHGRNEPAVQEAAQ
;
A
#
# COMPACT_ATOMS: atom_id res chain seq x y z
N MET A 1 6.23 -13.85 -6.80
CA MET A 1 5.44 -13.90 -5.55
C MET A 1 4.57 -15.12 -5.63
N THR A 2 4.83 -16.14 -4.81
CA THR A 2 4.06 -17.38 -4.82
C THR A 2 2.68 -17.15 -4.18
N PRO A 3 1.65 -17.96 -4.50
CA PRO A 3 0.34 -17.86 -3.83
C PRO A 3 0.41 -17.89 -2.31
N ASP A 4 1.48 -18.45 -1.77
CA ASP A 4 1.76 -18.55 -0.34
C ASP A 4 2.18 -17.20 0.27
N GLU A 5 2.94 -16.36 -0.46
CA GLU A 5 3.35 -15.03 0.02
C GLU A 5 2.19 -14.03 0.09
N SER A 6 1.23 -14.10 -0.83
CA SER A 6 0.02 -13.27 -0.78
C SER A 6 -0.90 -13.70 0.38
N MET A 7 -1.01 -15.01 0.64
CA MET A 7 -1.74 -15.55 1.79
C MET A 7 -1.06 -15.15 3.12
N HIS A 8 0.25 -15.07 3.17
CA HIS A 8 0.98 -14.59 4.35
C HIS A 8 0.76 -13.09 4.60
N PHE A 9 0.61 -12.27 3.56
CA PHE A 9 0.24 -10.86 3.73
C PHE A 9 -1.16 -10.72 4.35
N PHE A 10 -2.15 -11.47 3.84
CA PHE A 10 -3.51 -11.48 4.40
C PHE A 10 -3.60 -12.17 5.76
N ALA A 11 -2.83 -13.20 6.02
CA ALA A 11 -2.78 -13.88 7.33
C ALA A 11 -2.11 -12.99 8.40
N ARG A 12 -1.06 -12.24 8.02
CA ARG A 12 -0.43 -11.23 8.87
C ARG A 12 -1.35 -10.03 9.09
N ALA A 13 -2.09 -9.60 8.08
CA ALA A 13 -3.16 -8.63 8.23
C ALA A 13 -4.25 -9.14 9.20
N ARG A 14 -4.64 -10.43 9.18
CA ARG A 14 -5.58 -11.02 10.13
C ARG A 14 -5.07 -11.08 11.58
N LYS A 15 -3.81 -11.44 11.81
CA LYS A 15 -3.21 -11.43 13.16
C LYS A 15 -3.16 -10.02 13.76
N CYS A 16 -2.93 -9.03 12.93
CA CYS A 16 -3.08 -7.63 13.31
C CYS A 16 -4.56 -7.17 13.38
N TRP A 17 -5.52 -7.88 12.79
CA TRP A 17 -6.94 -7.54 12.75
C TRP A 17 -7.64 -7.60 14.11
N ASN A 18 -7.24 -8.52 14.99
CA ASN A 18 -7.82 -8.67 16.31
C ASN A 18 -7.30 -7.68 17.35
N SER A 19 -6.39 -6.77 16.97
CA SER A 19 -5.98 -5.66 17.84
C SER A 19 -6.80 -4.42 17.51
N PRO A 20 -7.60 -3.90 18.44
CA PRO A 20 -8.54 -2.81 18.16
C PRO A 20 -7.89 -1.47 17.84
N LYS A 21 -6.55 -1.34 17.95
CA LYS A 21 -5.85 -0.07 17.73
C LYS A 21 -4.51 -0.31 17.03
N ARG A 22 -4.48 -0.09 15.72
CA ARG A 22 -3.25 -0.07 14.94
C ARG A 22 -2.79 1.35 14.76
N ILE A 23 -1.62 1.63 15.26
CA ILE A 23 -1.07 2.97 15.25
C ILE A 23 0.37 2.85 14.79
N PRO A 24 0.70 3.25 13.54
CA PRO A 24 2.09 3.40 13.16
C PRO A 24 2.70 4.51 14.02
N LEU A 25 3.82 4.17 14.62
CA LEU A 25 4.59 5.03 15.50
C LEU A 25 5.79 5.57 14.74
N CYS A 26 6.06 6.86 14.86
CA CYS A 26 7.31 7.44 14.42
C CYS A 26 7.86 8.44 15.43
N ASP A 27 9.16 8.63 15.43
CA ASP A 27 9.81 9.66 16.18
C ASP A 27 9.84 11.01 15.43
N HIS A 28 10.28 12.05 16.10
CA HIS A 28 10.39 13.40 15.52
C HIS A 28 11.29 13.44 14.28
N ARG A 29 12.36 12.64 14.22
CA ARG A 29 13.28 12.61 13.08
C ARG A 29 12.60 12.03 11.85
N ALA A 30 11.92 10.92 11.99
CA ALA A 30 11.20 10.29 10.90
C ALA A 30 10.10 11.21 10.37
N LEU A 31 9.30 11.81 11.24
CA LEU A 31 8.28 12.76 10.82
C LEU A 31 8.88 13.98 10.10
N ARG A 32 9.95 14.58 10.65
CA ARG A 32 10.57 15.76 10.06
C ARG A 32 11.23 15.47 8.72
N ARG A 33 11.86 14.29 8.57
CA ARG A 33 12.62 13.92 7.38
C ARG A 33 11.73 13.47 6.23
N TYR A 34 10.74 12.65 6.52
CA TYR A 34 9.95 11.97 5.48
C TYR A 34 8.55 12.52 5.30
N ARG A 35 8.04 13.27 6.30
CA ARG A 35 6.62 13.67 6.34
C ARG A 35 5.65 12.49 6.13
N LEU A 36 6.17 11.28 6.09
CA LEU A 36 5.52 9.97 6.03
C LEU A 36 4.35 9.86 5.01
N GLY A 37 4.39 10.64 3.95
CA GLY A 37 3.35 10.66 2.92
C GLY A 37 2.00 11.25 3.34
N PHE A 38 1.63 11.17 4.61
CA PHE A 38 0.37 11.69 5.15
C PHE A 38 0.47 13.11 5.72
N ALA A 39 1.68 13.62 5.93
CA ALA A 39 1.92 15.01 6.31
C ALA A 39 2.34 15.83 5.09
N LYS A 40 1.81 17.04 4.98
CA LYS A 40 2.17 17.94 3.87
C LYS A 40 3.68 18.18 3.86
N PRO A 41 4.32 18.38 2.67
CA PRO A 41 5.76 18.60 2.55
C PRO A 41 6.18 19.87 3.31
N PHE A 42 7.45 19.86 3.74
CA PHE A 42 8.07 21.06 4.30
C PHE A 42 8.00 22.23 3.26
N PRO A 43 7.73 23.49 3.68
CA PRO A 43 7.66 23.99 5.05
C PRO A 43 6.25 24.04 5.67
N LEU A 44 5.25 23.43 5.09
CA LEU A 44 3.88 23.52 5.58
C LEU A 44 3.75 22.99 7.02
N PRO A 45 3.10 23.74 7.93
CA PRO A 45 2.96 23.34 9.32
C PRO A 45 2.01 22.16 9.50
N ILE A 46 2.34 21.27 10.44
CA ILE A 46 1.51 20.08 10.76
C ILE A 46 0.43 20.37 11.81
N GLY A 47 0.36 21.60 12.28
CA GLY A 47 -0.54 21.99 13.37
C GLY A 47 -2.03 21.69 13.11
N HIS A 48 -2.46 21.77 11.85
CA HIS A 48 -3.83 21.42 11.48
C HIS A 48 -4.11 19.91 11.65
N LEU A 49 -3.12 19.03 11.38
CA LEU A 49 -3.24 17.58 11.57
C LEU A 49 -3.31 17.21 13.06
N LEU A 50 -2.56 17.93 13.90
CA LEU A 50 -2.62 17.76 15.34
C LEU A 50 -3.96 18.22 15.91
N ARG A 51 -4.45 19.39 15.48
CA ARG A 51 -5.75 19.93 15.93
C ARG A 51 -6.94 19.08 15.48
N SER A 52 -6.88 18.50 14.30
CA SER A 52 -7.93 17.61 13.80
C SER A 52 -7.93 16.22 14.47
N GLY A 53 -6.90 15.88 15.26
CA GLY A 53 -6.73 14.54 15.81
C GLY A 53 -6.31 13.47 14.80
N TYR A 54 -6.03 13.87 13.55
CA TYR A 54 -5.49 12.95 12.55
C TYR A 54 -4.09 12.47 12.92
N LEU A 55 -3.23 13.40 13.36
CA LEU A 55 -1.91 13.11 13.89
C LEU A 55 -1.92 13.25 15.41
N LEU A 56 -1.62 12.18 16.11
CA LEU A 56 -1.49 12.15 17.55
C LEU A 56 -0.03 12.39 17.95
N CYS A 57 0.20 13.10 19.07
CA CYS A 57 1.54 13.46 19.51
C CYS A 57 1.67 13.28 21.01
N GLY A 58 2.81 12.72 21.45
CA GLY A 58 3.21 12.63 22.86
C GLY A 58 4.67 13.04 23.04
N LYS A 59 5.00 13.78 24.10
CA LYS A 59 6.39 14.14 24.41
C LYS A 59 7.22 12.89 24.74
N THR A 60 6.59 11.94 25.41
CA THR A 60 7.14 10.63 25.78
C THR A 60 6.27 9.52 25.18
N LEU A 61 6.77 8.28 25.16
CA LEU A 61 5.96 7.12 24.77
C LEU A 61 4.77 6.92 25.73
N ALA A 62 4.94 7.22 27.03
CA ALA A 62 3.86 7.16 28.00
C ALA A 62 2.75 8.20 27.69
N ASP A 63 3.12 9.43 27.32
CA ASP A 63 2.14 10.44 26.92
C ASP A 63 1.42 10.01 25.65
N LEU A 64 2.16 9.48 24.67
CA LEU A 64 1.56 8.98 23.44
C LEU A 64 0.60 7.80 23.71
N ALA A 65 0.97 6.88 24.60
CA ALA A 65 0.10 5.78 25.02
C ALA A 65 -1.23 6.27 25.58
N LYS A 66 -1.20 7.31 26.42
CA LYS A 66 -2.44 7.94 26.97
C LYS A 66 -3.31 8.51 25.85
N VAL A 67 -2.72 9.27 24.92
CA VAL A 67 -3.47 9.91 23.81
C VAL A 67 -4.03 8.86 22.83
N THR A 68 -3.29 7.79 22.57
CA THR A 68 -3.73 6.70 21.70
C THR A 68 -4.67 5.71 22.38
N GLY A 69 -4.73 5.74 23.72
CA GLY A 69 -5.45 4.78 24.56
C GLY A 69 -4.88 3.37 24.44
N THR A 70 -3.56 3.25 24.29
CA THR A 70 -2.82 1.98 24.30
C THR A 70 -2.21 1.76 25.70
N ASP A 71 -1.94 0.50 26.03
CA ASP A 71 -1.21 0.18 27.24
C ASP A 71 0.24 0.69 27.15
N THR A 72 0.68 1.45 28.16
CA THR A 72 2.00 2.08 28.17
C THR A 72 3.13 1.06 28.19
N ALA A 73 2.99 -0.01 28.96
CA ALA A 73 4.04 -1.02 29.08
C ALA A 73 4.15 -1.85 27.80
N VAL A 74 3.04 -2.12 27.14
CA VAL A 74 3.03 -2.79 25.83
C VAL A 74 3.69 -1.92 24.78
N LEU A 75 3.35 -0.61 24.72
CA LEU A 75 3.95 0.31 23.76
C LEU A 75 5.46 0.46 23.96
N GLN A 76 5.91 0.58 25.19
CA GLN A 76 7.33 0.68 25.54
C GLN A 76 8.10 -0.58 25.12
N ARG A 77 7.63 -1.77 25.50
CA ARG A 77 8.25 -3.05 25.10
C ARG A 77 8.30 -3.22 23.59
N THR A 78 7.25 -2.78 22.88
CA THR A 78 7.24 -2.83 21.42
C THR A 78 8.30 -1.90 20.84
N ALA A 79 8.42 -0.67 21.33
CA ALA A 79 9.44 0.27 20.87
C ALA A 79 10.87 -0.24 21.18
N GLU A 80 11.09 -0.81 22.35
CA GLU A 80 12.38 -1.43 22.72
C GLU A 80 12.75 -2.58 21.78
N SER A 81 11.80 -3.46 21.49
CA SER A 81 12.00 -4.56 20.54
C SER A 81 12.35 -4.06 19.14
N VAL A 82 11.59 -3.07 18.64
CA VAL A 82 11.86 -2.44 17.33
C VAL A 82 13.23 -1.77 17.31
N ASN A 83 13.61 -1.07 18.38
CA ASN A 83 14.91 -0.41 18.49
C ASN A 83 16.07 -1.41 18.51
N ALA A 84 15.90 -2.52 19.23
CA ALA A 84 16.87 -3.60 19.26
C ALA A 84 17.05 -4.24 17.85
N ASP A 85 15.96 -4.44 17.11
CA ASP A 85 16.00 -4.94 15.73
C ASP A 85 16.62 -3.91 14.79
N ALA A 86 16.21 -2.64 14.88
CA ALA A 86 16.78 -1.55 14.09
C ALA A 86 18.28 -1.37 14.29
N SER A 87 18.80 -1.57 15.51
CA SER A 87 20.24 -1.51 15.79
C SER A 87 21.04 -2.60 15.04
N ARG A 88 20.40 -3.73 14.74
CA ARG A 88 20.99 -4.82 13.94
C ARG A 88 20.71 -4.66 12.44
N GLY A 89 19.79 -3.78 12.06
CA GLY A 89 19.34 -3.62 10.67
C GLY A 89 18.40 -4.73 10.21
N GLU A 90 17.72 -5.38 11.13
CA GLU A 90 16.79 -6.49 10.90
C GLU A 90 15.40 -6.15 11.42
N ASP A 91 14.40 -6.82 10.92
CA ASP A 91 13.07 -6.91 11.52
C ASP A 91 12.73 -8.40 11.66
N LYS A 92 12.96 -8.91 12.85
CA LYS A 92 12.76 -10.35 13.15
C LYS A 92 11.30 -10.76 13.13
N GLN A 93 10.40 -9.83 13.42
CA GLN A 93 9.00 -10.14 13.56
C GLN A 93 8.26 -10.20 12.21
N PHE A 94 8.60 -9.30 11.29
CA PHE A 94 7.86 -9.13 10.02
C PHE A 94 8.77 -9.21 8.79
N GLY A 95 10.10 -9.29 8.96
CA GLY A 95 11.06 -9.34 7.85
C GLY A 95 11.06 -8.07 6.99
N LYS A 96 10.76 -6.90 7.57
CA LYS A 96 10.71 -5.64 6.84
C LYS A 96 12.09 -5.28 6.32
N GLY A 97 12.19 -4.99 5.01
CA GLY A 97 13.45 -4.70 4.35
C GLY A 97 14.25 -5.95 3.94
N SER A 98 13.65 -7.16 3.99
CA SER A 98 14.26 -8.39 3.50
C SER A 98 14.18 -8.56 1.99
N THR A 99 13.22 -7.90 1.33
CA THR A 99 13.02 -7.97 -0.12
C THR A 99 13.48 -6.71 -0.83
N ALA A 100 13.86 -6.82 -2.10
CA ALA A 100 14.22 -5.67 -2.94
C ALA A 100 13.06 -4.65 -3.03
N TYR A 101 11.82 -5.13 -3.12
CA TYR A 101 10.63 -4.28 -3.15
C TYR A 101 10.46 -3.45 -1.87
N ASN A 102 10.64 -4.04 -0.68
CA ASN A 102 10.61 -3.29 0.56
C ASN A 102 11.72 -2.23 0.61
N ARG A 103 12.94 -2.63 0.21
CA ARG A 103 14.12 -1.75 0.25
C ARG A 103 14.00 -0.57 -0.70
N PHE A 104 13.39 -0.75 -1.87
CA PHE A 104 13.13 0.31 -2.82
C PHE A 104 12.25 1.43 -2.23
N LEU A 105 11.28 1.10 -1.37
CA LEU A 105 10.40 2.05 -0.69
C LEU A 105 10.99 2.64 0.59
N GLY A 106 12.20 2.20 0.97
CA GLY A 106 12.88 2.64 2.19
C GLY A 106 13.72 3.92 2.01
N ASP A 107 14.36 4.34 3.10
CA ASP A 107 15.30 5.46 3.08
C ASP A 107 16.68 5.02 2.59
N ALA A 108 17.03 5.34 1.35
CA ALA A 108 18.32 5.02 0.75
C ALA A 108 19.54 5.54 1.55
N ASN A 109 19.36 6.58 2.38
CA ASN A 109 20.43 7.12 3.23
C ASN A 109 20.59 6.36 4.55
N HIS A 110 19.67 5.48 4.90
CA HIS A 110 19.77 4.64 6.10
C HIS A 110 20.51 3.33 5.78
N LYS A 111 21.83 3.32 6.08
CA LYS A 111 22.76 2.31 5.55
C LYS A 111 22.54 0.87 5.97
N ARG A 112 22.02 0.61 7.18
CA ARG A 112 21.84 -0.78 7.66
C ARG A 112 20.65 -1.47 7.00
N ASN A 113 19.46 -0.91 7.22
CA ASN A 113 18.24 -1.37 6.60
C ASN A 113 17.37 -0.13 6.29
N PRO A 114 17.11 0.19 5.02
CA PRO A 114 16.37 1.39 4.64
C PRO A 114 14.92 1.40 5.16
N CYS A 115 14.41 0.26 5.61
CA CYS A 115 13.03 0.09 6.04
C CYS A 115 12.84 0.10 7.57
N VAL A 116 13.92 0.03 8.35
CA VAL A 116 13.85 -0.10 9.81
C VAL A 116 14.78 0.91 10.45
N ALA A 117 14.20 1.86 11.18
CA ALA A 117 14.93 2.88 11.93
C ALA A 117 14.50 2.88 13.40
N PRO A 118 15.39 3.23 14.35
CA PRO A 118 15.05 3.28 15.75
C PRO A 118 14.07 4.42 16.06
N ILE A 119 13.24 4.22 17.07
CA ILE A 119 12.24 5.16 17.59
C ILE A 119 12.70 5.57 18.99
N GLU A 120 13.56 6.59 19.07
CA GLU A 120 14.28 6.92 20.31
C GLU A 120 14.04 8.34 20.81
N ARG A 121 13.73 9.28 19.94
CA ARG A 121 13.71 10.70 20.28
C ARG A 121 12.34 11.33 20.11
N GLY A 122 11.76 11.73 21.24
CA GLY A 122 10.52 12.48 21.23
C GLY A 122 10.65 13.89 20.59
N PRO A 123 9.55 14.55 20.30
CA PRO A 123 8.18 14.03 20.47
C PRO A 123 7.87 12.87 19.51
N PHE A 124 7.00 11.97 19.99
CA PHE A 124 6.53 10.81 19.24
C PHE A 124 5.19 11.09 18.62
N TYR A 125 4.96 10.52 17.45
CA TYR A 125 3.76 10.74 16.67
C TYR A 125 3.11 9.40 16.27
N ALA A 126 1.80 9.41 16.18
CA ALA A 126 1.04 8.25 15.75
C ALA A 126 -0.15 8.65 14.88
N VAL A 127 -0.54 7.77 13.96
CA VAL A 127 -1.73 7.91 13.11
C VAL A 127 -2.58 6.65 13.28
N LYS A 128 -3.89 6.81 13.36
CA LYS A 128 -4.80 5.66 13.39
C LYS A 128 -4.89 5.05 11.99
N ILE A 129 -4.56 3.76 11.87
CA ILE A 129 -4.78 3.02 10.63
C ILE A 129 -6.17 2.39 10.66
N VAL A 130 -6.92 2.60 9.59
CA VAL A 130 -8.20 1.96 9.32
C VAL A 130 -8.08 1.12 8.05
N LEU A 131 -8.95 0.12 7.93
CA LEU A 131 -9.03 -0.65 6.70
C LEU A 131 -9.64 0.18 5.59
N GLY A 132 -9.12 -0.04 4.41
CA GLY A 132 -9.62 0.48 3.15
C GLY A 132 -9.06 -0.38 2.03
N ASP A 133 -9.64 -0.26 0.86
CA ASP A 133 -9.12 -0.87 -0.36
C ASP A 133 -8.89 0.19 -1.44
N LEU A 134 -8.08 -0.15 -2.44
CA LEU A 134 -7.82 0.67 -3.62
C LEU A 134 -8.61 0.18 -4.83
N GLY A 135 -9.27 -0.96 -4.70
CA GLY A 135 -10.02 -1.62 -5.73
C GLY A 135 -10.01 -3.13 -5.58
N THR A 136 -10.71 -3.82 -6.46
CA THR A 136 -10.81 -5.28 -6.48
C THR A 136 -9.94 -5.88 -7.59
N PHE A 137 -9.56 -7.15 -7.44
CA PHE A 137 -8.95 -7.93 -8.52
C PHE A 137 -9.99 -8.71 -9.31
N ALA A 138 -11.08 -9.08 -8.66
CA ALA A 138 -12.25 -9.62 -9.33
C ALA A 138 -13.04 -8.51 -10.01
N GLY A 139 -13.53 -8.78 -11.21
CA GLY A 139 -14.28 -7.80 -11.99
C GLY A 139 -14.92 -8.43 -13.22
N ILE A 140 -15.44 -7.59 -14.09
CA ILE A 140 -16.05 -7.99 -15.36
C ILE A 140 -14.98 -8.55 -16.28
N ARG A 141 -15.21 -9.75 -16.82
CA ARG A 141 -14.30 -10.35 -17.80
C ARG A 141 -14.34 -9.57 -19.09
N ALA A 142 -13.17 -9.17 -19.57
CA ALA A 142 -13.00 -8.49 -20.84
C ALA A 142 -11.87 -9.15 -21.66
N ASP A 143 -11.89 -8.96 -22.95
CA ASP A 143 -10.82 -9.38 -23.86
C ASP A 143 -9.71 -8.33 -23.99
N GLU A 144 -8.75 -8.56 -24.90
CA GLU A 144 -7.61 -7.68 -25.17
C GLU A 144 -8.02 -6.29 -25.72
N TYR A 145 -9.24 -6.16 -26.23
CA TYR A 145 -9.83 -4.90 -26.68
C TYR A 145 -10.71 -4.24 -25.59
N ALA A 146 -10.70 -4.76 -24.38
CA ALA A 146 -11.55 -4.36 -23.26
C ALA A 146 -13.05 -4.57 -23.50
N ARG A 147 -13.45 -5.40 -24.48
CA ARG A 147 -14.86 -5.76 -24.71
C ARG A 147 -15.31 -6.75 -23.63
N VAL A 148 -16.45 -6.52 -23.05
CA VAL A 148 -17.04 -7.42 -22.06
C VAL A 148 -17.40 -8.74 -22.71
N LEU A 149 -17.03 -9.83 -22.03
CA LEU A 149 -17.34 -11.19 -22.46
C LEU A 149 -18.59 -11.71 -21.75
N ASP A 150 -19.46 -12.39 -22.51
CA ASP A 150 -20.59 -13.11 -21.97
C ASP A 150 -20.15 -14.44 -21.27
N ARG A 151 -21.11 -15.25 -20.83
CA ARG A 151 -20.85 -16.54 -20.19
C ARG A 151 -20.21 -17.57 -21.11
N SER A 152 -20.42 -17.46 -22.41
CA SER A 152 -19.80 -18.33 -23.44
C SER A 152 -18.42 -17.86 -23.88
N GLY A 153 -17.96 -16.71 -23.38
CA GLY A 153 -16.68 -16.11 -23.74
C GLY A 153 -16.74 -15.25 -25.01
N GLN A 154 -17.94 -14.94 -25.51
CA GLN A 154 -18.11 -14.10 -26.69
C GLN A 154 -18.24 -12.62 -26.32
N PRO A 155 -17.65 -11.69 -27.10
CA PRO A 155 -17.76 -10.27 -26.83
C PRO A 155 -19.20 -9.75 -26.99
N ILE A 156 -19.66 -9.00 -25.99
CA ILE A 156 -20.93 -8.29 -26.06
C ILE A 156 -20.72 -7.01 -26.85
N ALA A 157 -21.46 -6.86 -27.97
CA ALA A 157 -21.30 -5.70 -28.83
C ALA A 157 -21.57 -4.37 -28.12
N GLY A 158 -20.65 -3.42 -28.25
CA GLY A 158 -20.78 -2.07 -27.71
C GLY A 158 -20.55 -1.95 -26.21
N LEU A 159 -20.20 -3.04 -25.51
CA LEU A 159 -19.97 -3.03 -24.05
C LEU A 159 -18.49 -3.21 -23.73
N TYR A 160 -17.94 -2.30 -22.94
CA TYR A 160 -16.51 -2.29 -22.53
C TYR A 160 -16.41 -2.19 -21.01
N ALA A 161 -15.35 -2.80 -20.44
CA ALA A 161 -15.01 -2.68 -19.02
C ALA A 161 -13.52 -2.40 -18.87
N VAL A 162 -13.18 -1.40 -18.06
CA VAL A 162 -11.79 -0.97 -17.83
C VAL A 162 -11.57 -0.58 -16.35
N GLY A 163 -10.30 -0.49 -15.95
CA GLY A 163 -9.94 -0.09 -14.59
C GLY A 163 -10.43 -1.08 -13.53
N ASN A 164 -10.94 -0.56 -12.42
CA ASN A 164 -11.38 -1.39 -11.29
C ASN A 164 -12.66 -2.21 -11.55
N ASP A 165 -13.42 -1.86 -12.58
CA ASP A 165 -14.60 -2.64 -12.97
C ASP A 165 -14.25 -3.90 -13.77
N ALA A 166 -13.12 -3.87 -14.48
CA ALA A 166 -12.59 -5.03 -15.19
C ALA A 166 -11.86 -5.99 -14.27
N ALA A 167 -11.89 -7.29 -14.59
CA ALA A 167 -11.03 -8.27 -13.94
C ALA A 167 -9.56 -7.89 -14.16
N SER A 168 -8.80 -7.89 -13.06
CA SER A 168 -7.40 -7.40 -13.10
C SER A 168 -6.51 -8.28 -13.97
N VAL A 169 -5.76 -7.67 -14.87
CA VAL A 169 -4.71 -8.34 -15.66
C VAL A 169 -3.55 -8.86 -14.80
N MET A 170 -3.45 -8.37 -13.54
CA MET A 170 -2.45 -8.84 -12.57
C MET A 170 -2.92 -10.09 -11.81
N GLY A 171 -4.11 -10.60 -12.09
CA GLY A 171 -4.72 -11.67 -11.30
C GLY A 171 -4.94 -11.23 -9.85
N GLY A 172 -4.53 -12.04 -8.88
CA GLY A 172 -4.66 -11.71 -7.46
C GLY A 172 -3.48 -10.96 -6.84
N ASN A 173 -2.58 -10.38 -7.64
CA ASN A 173 -1.32 -9.80 -7.18
C ASN A 173 -1.30 -8.27 -7.27
N TYR A 174 -0.62 -7.63 -6.31
CA TYR A 174 -0.33 -6.21 -6.32
C TYR A 174 1.18 -5.99 -6.47
N PRO A 175 1.73 -5.93 -7.70
CA PRO A 175 3.18 -5.85 -7.93
C PRO A 175 3.79 -4.50 -7.55
N GLY A 176 3.00 -3.43 -7.47
CA GLY A 176 3.53 -2.13 -7.07
C GLY A 176 2.61 -0.95 -7.35
N GLY A 177 3.09 0.26 -7.04
CA GLY A 177 2.37 1.49 -7.32
C GLY A 177 2.15 1.69 -8.83
N GLY A 178 0.96 2.20 -9.21
CA GLY A 178 0.59 2.40 -10.61
C GLY A 178 -0.25 1.28 -11.23
N ILE A 179 -0.37 0.13 -10.57
CA ILE A 179 -1.15 -1.03 -11.07
C ILE A 179 -2.66 -0.74 -11.20
N THR A 180 -3.19 0.23 -10.49
CA THR A 180 -4.59 0.66 -10.63
C THR A 180 -4.76 1.62 -11.80
N PRO A 181 -4.08 2.79 -11.83
CA PRO A 181 -4.22 3.74 -12.93
C PRO A 181 -3.57 3.27 -14.24
N GLY A 182 -2.50 2.50 -14.20
CA GLY A 182 -1.81 2.03 -15.41
C GLY A 182 -2.71 1.21 -16.33
N PRO A 183 -3.25 0.08 -15.88
CA PRO A 183 -4.21 -0.71 -16.66
C PRO A 183 -5.47 0.08 -17.02
N ALA A 184 -6.00 0.92 -16.10
CA ALA A 184 -7.18 1.73 -16.39
C ALA A 184 -6.97 2.66 -17.58
N MET A 185 -5.84 3.35 -17.66
CA MET A 185 -5.52 4.25 -18.77
C MET A 185 -5.21 3.46 -20.06
N THR A 186 -4.47 2.37 -19.97
CA THR A 186 -4.11 1.54 -21.12
C THR A 186 -5.34 0.93 -21.77
N PHE A 187 -6.16 0.23 -20.99
CA PHE A 187 -7.37 -0.40 -21.52
C PHE A 187 -8.45 0.62 -21.85
N GLY A 188 -8.51 1.77 -21.17
CA GLY A 188 -9.37 2.89 -21.57
C GLY A 188 -9.02 3.43 -22.96
N TYR A 189 -7.74 3.59 -23.27
CA TYR A 189 -7.27 3.97 -24.59
C TYR A 189 -7.61 2.92 -25.66
N ILE A 190 -7.36 1.63 -25.36
CA ILE A 190 -7.67 0.51 -26.27
C ILE A 190 -9.19 0.45 -26.53
N ALA A 191 -10.01 0.53 -25.49
CA ALA A 191 -11.47 0.54 -25.61
C ALA A 191 -11.96 1.69 -26.49
N ALA A 192 -11.45 2.89 -26.27
CA ALA A 192 -11.82 4.07 -27.06
C ALA A 192 -11.43 3.90 -28.55
N ARG A 193 -10.23 3.44 -28.83
CA ARG A 193 -9.79 3.14 -30.20
C ARG A 193 -10.67 2.08 -30.85
N HIS A 194 -10.91 0.97 -30.17
CA HIS A 194 -11.75 -0.09 -30.70
C HIS A 194 -13.19 0.38 -30.96
N ALA A 195 -13.77 1.17 -30.04
CA ALA A 195 -15.13 1.70 -30.20
C ALA A 195 -15.27 2.62 -31.43
N THR A 196 -14.20 3.37 -31.74
CA THR A 196 -14.23 4.34 -32.85
C THR A 196 -13.75 3.77 -34.21
N HIS A 197 -12.78 2.84 -34.19
CA HIS A 197 -12.13 2.34 -35.41
C HIS A 197 -12.28 0.83 -35.63
N GLY A 198 -12.56 0.07 -34.56
CA GLY A 198 -12.49 -1.40 -34.52
C GLY A 198 -13.53 -2.14 -35.38
N ARG A 199 -14.41 -1.45 -36.07
CA ARG A 199 -15.29 -2.07 -37.09
C ARG A 199 -14.55 -2.46 -38.37
N ASN A 200 -13.28 -2.03 -38.53
CA ASN A 200 -12.51 -2.20 -39.76
C ASN A 200 -11.10 -2.75 -39.57
N GLU A 201 -10.68 -3.12 -38.36
CA GLU A 201 -9.38 -3.78 -38.19
C GLU A 201 -9.52 -5.30 -38.43
N PRO A 202 -8.77 -5.88 -39.37
CA PRO A 202 -8.67 -7.33 -39.48
C PRO A 202 -8.06 -7.87 -38.19
N ALA A 203 -8.56 -9.03 -37.75
CA ALA A 203 -7.97 -9.73 -36.60
C ALA A 203 -6.45 -9.77 -36.75
N VAL A 204 -5.73 -9.31 -35.72
CA VAL A 204 -4.27 -9.44 -35.69
C VAL A 204 -3.98 -10.93 -35.75
N GLN A 205 -3.55 -11.41 -36.91
CA GLN A 205 -3.06 -12.76 -37.07
C GLN A 205 -1.86 -12.94 -36.17
N GLU A 206 -1.91 -13.98 -35.36
CA GLU A 206 -0.87 -14.47 -34.46
C GLU A 206 0.51 -14.41 -35.16
N ALA A 207 1.37 -13.53 -34.66
CA ALA A 207 2.81 -13.69 -34.86
C ALA A 207 3.32 -14.71 -33.83
N ALA A 208 2.97 -15.97 -34.02
CA ALA A 208 3.64 -17.11 -33.42
C ALA A 208 4.63 -17.63 -34.45
N GLN A 209 5.88 -17.20 -34.33
CA GLN A 209 7.06 -17.94 -34.78
C GLN A 209 8.21 -17.69 -33.83
#